data_b3c91074a4ec94be62ece586164e848a
#
_entry.id   b3c91074a4ec94be62ece586164e848a
#
_cell.length_a   1.000
_cell.length_b   1.000
_cell.length_c   1.000
_cell.angle_alpha   90.00
_cell.angle_beta   90.00
_cell.angle_gamma   90.00
#
_symmetry.space_group_name_H-M   'P 1'
#
loop_
_entity.id
_entity.type
_entity.pdbx_description
1 polymer ?
#
loop_
_entity_poly.entity_id
_entity_poly.type
_entity_poly.pdbx_seq_one_letter_code
_entity_poly.pdbx_strand_id
1 'polypeptide(L)'
;MRIRILIGLLLLLLASCTPKDDPFFGRWTVDKVQVDFNEDWATPEMVRQYGSMEKNNVIMISPDSVLTLVMDGDTMQGRCSLRGSQILCDGEPWGVFEEGIIKTETFTPMGYLKTSYVKSNQ
;
A
#
# COMPACT_ATOMS: atom_id res chain seq x y z
N MET A 1 -40.90 11.72 -20.24
CA MET A 1 -40.46 10.35 -20.43
C MET A 1 -39.00 10.20 -20.72
N ARG A 2 -38.45 10.98 -21.65
CA ARG A 2 -37.02 10.89 -21.99
C ARG A 2 -36.11 11.24 -20.80
N ILE A 3 -36.52 12.21 -20.00
CA ILE A 3 -35.76 12.63 -18.83
C ILE A 3 -35.63 11.49 -17.81
N ARG A 4 -36.68 10.72 -17.65
CA ARG A 4 -36.66 9.58 -16.70
C ARG A 4 -35.67 8.50 -17.13
N ILE A 5 -35.56 8.26 -18.43
CA ILE A 5 -34.63 7.27 -18.97
C ILE A 5 -33.19 7.74 -18.73
N LEU A 6 -32.94 9.03 -18.93
CA LEU A 6 -31.62 9.62 -18.69
C LEU A 6 -31.22 9.54 -17.22
N ILE A 7 -32.15 9.80 -16.32
CA ILE A 7 -31.89 9.69 -14.88
C ILE A 7 -31.58 8.24 -14.50
N GLY A 8 -32.31 7.28 -15.08
CA GLY A 8 -32.04 5.87 -14.83
C GLY A 8 -30.65 5.44 -15.29
N LEU A 9 -30.23 5.91 -16.46
CA LEU A 9 -28.90 5.65 -16.95
C LEU A 9 -27.82 6.25 -16.08
N LEU A 10 -28.05 7.47 -15.60
CA LEU A 10 -27.10 8.13 -14.72
C LEU A 10 -26.92 7.36 -13.42
N LEU A 11 -28.02 6.88 -12.84
CA LEU A 11 -27.96 6.08 -11.61
C LEU A 11 -27.22 4.77 -11.83
N LEU A 12 -27.37 4.12 -12.97
CA LEU A 12 -26.65 2.91 -13.30
C LEU A 12 -25.15 3.17 -13.39
N LEU A 13 -24.76 4.29 -14.00
CA LEU A 13 -23.35 4.67 -14.08
C LEU A 13 -22.75 4.90 -12.72
N LEU A 14 -23.47 5.56 -11.82
CA LEU A 14 -23.02 5.77 -10.45
C LEU A 14 -22.85 4.45 -9.71
N ALA A 15 -23.79 3.51 -9.91
CA ALA A 15 -23.72 2.21 -9.27
C ALA A 15 -22.53 1.38 -9.75
N SER A 16 -22.07 1.58 -11.00
CA SER A 16 -20.94 0.84 -11.54
C SER A 16 -19.59 1.36 -11.04
N CYS A 17 -19.56 2.53 -10.40
CA CYS A 17 -18.34 3.12 -9.86
C CYS A 17 -18.20 2.85 -8.37
N THR A 18 -18.44 1.63 -7.94
CA THR A 18 -18.34 1.26 -6.53
C THR A 18 -16.87 1.23 -6.07
N PRO A 19 -16.57 1.73 -4.86
CA PRO A 19 -15.18 1.81 -4.37
C PRO A 19 -14.48 0.45 -4.28
N LYS A 20 -15.20 -0.63 -4.07
CA LYS A 20 -14.60 -1.95 -3.94
C LYS A 20 -13.93 -2.45 -5.23
N ASP A 21 -14.19 -1.80 -6.36
CA ASP A 21 -13.55 -2.14 -7.64
C ASP A 21 -12.26 -1.36 -7.87
N ASP A 22 -11.89 -0.48 -6.95
CA ASP A 22 -10.66 0.31 -7.06
C ASP A 22 -9.44 -0.60 -6.88
N PRO A 23 -8.48 -0.57 -7.82
CA PRO A 23 -7.30 -1.43 -7.73
C PRO A 23 -6.40 -1.15 -6.52
N PHE A 24 -6.55 0.02 -5.89
CA PHE A 24 -5.79 0.36 -4.72
C PHE A 24 -6.31 -0.36 -3.46
N PHE A 25 -7.60 -0.65 -3.39
CA PHE A 25 -8.20 -1.29 -2.23
C PHE A 25 -7.93 -2.79 -2.23
N GLY A 26 -7.75 -3.36 -1.05
CA GLY A 26 -7.56 -4.79 -0.90
C GLY A 26 -6.41 -5.15 0.01
N ARG A 27 -5.97 -6.38 -0.10
CA ARG A 27 -4.87 -6.93 0.69
C ARG A 27 -3.62 -7.01 -0.16
N TRP A 28 -2.52 -6.55 0.41
CA TRP A 28 -1.23 -6.47 -0.30
C TRP A 28 -0.18 -7.23 0.50
N THR A 29 0.60 -8.03 -0.20
CA THR A 29 1.68 -8.80 0.41
C THR A 29 3.01 -8.44 -0.23
N VAL A 30 4.10 -8.70 0.49
CA VAL A 30 5.44 -8.33 0.06
C VAL A 30 5.85 -9.18 -1.14
N ASP A 31 6.34 -8.52 -2.19
CA ASP A 31 6.93 -9.16 -3.37
C ASP A 31 8.45 -9.16 -3.26
N LYS A 32 9.03 -8.00 -2.99
CA LYS A 32 10.48 -7.84 -2.89
C LYS A 32 10.85 -6.95 -1.74
N VAL A 33 11.98 -7.27 -1.10
CA VAL A 33 12.61 -6.42 -0.10
C VAL A 33 14.04 -6.17 -0.53
N GLN A 34 14.41 -4.91 -0.59
CA GLN A 34 15.79 -4.49 -0.82
C GLN A 34 16.31 -3.81 0.42
N VAL A 35 17.36 -4.36 1.02
CA VAL A 35 18.01 -3.79 2.20
C VAL A 35 19.29 -3.11 1.74
N ASP A 36 19.33 -1.79 1.88
CA ASP A 36 20.46 -0.98 1.46
C ASP A 36 21.09 -0.33 2.69
N PHE A 37 21.81 -1.14 3.45
CA PHE A 37 22.45 -0.72 4.69
C PHE A 37 23.94 -0.48 4.46
N ASN A 38 24.49 0.49 5.19
CA ASN A 38 25.90 0.77 5.20
C ASN A 38 26.66 -0.39 5.87
N GLU A 39 27.63 -0.95 5.17
CA GLU A 39 28.41 -2.11 5.65
C GLU A 39 29.20 -1.80 6.92
N ASP A 40 29.52 -0.53 7.15
CA ASP A 40 30.22 -0.10 8.36
C ASP A 40 29.32 -0.13 9.59
N TRP A 41 28.00 -0.17 9.39
CA TRP A 41 27.03 -0.08 10.48
C TRP A 41 26.19 -1.34 10.67
N ALA A 42 26.16 -2.22 9.67
CA ALA A 42 25.31 -3.39 9.69
C ALA A 42 26.09 -4.62 9.24
N THR A 43 25.89 -5.73 9.95
CA THR A 43 26.46 -7.02 9.56
C THR A 43 25.58 -7.69 8.52
N PRO A 44 26.12 -8.66 7.73
CA PRO A 44 25.28 -9.41 6.80
C PRO A 44 24.13 -10.15 7.49
N GLU A 45 24.30 -10.57 8.73
CA GLU A 45 23.25 -11.21 9.48
C GLU A 45 22.12 -10.24 9.81
N MET A 46 22.45 -9.01 10.18
CA MET A 46 21.43 -7.97 10.41
C MET A 46 20.64 -7.67 9.15
N VAL A 47 21.30 -7.61 8.01
CA VAL A 47 20.66 -7.38 6.71
C VAL A 47 19.64 -8.50 6.44
N ARG A 48 20.01 -9.75 6.64
CA ARG A 48 19.12 -10.88 6.44
C ARG A 48 17.95 -10.86 7.41
N GLN A 49 18.19 -10.50 8.65
CA GLN A 49 17.16 -10.45 9.68
C GLN A 49 16.11 -9.39 9.36
N TYR A 50 16.54 -8.18 9.00
CA TYR A 50 15.62 -7.11 8.63
C TYR A 50 14.82 -7.46 7.38
N GLY A 51 15.47 -8.04 6.39
CA GLY A 51 14.79 -8.48 5.18
C GLY A 51 13.74 -9.55 5.45
N SER A 52 14.04 -10.50 6.32
CA SER A 52 13.10 -11.56 6.70
C SER A 52 11.88 -11.02 7.46
N MET A 53 12.11 -10.07 8.35
CA MET A 53 11.01 -9.45 9.10
C MET A 53 10.09 -8.66 8.17
N GLU A 54 10.68 -7.91 7.26
CA GLU A 54 9.94 -7.08 6.32
C GLU A 54 9.06 -7.92 5.39
N LYS A 55 9.50 -9.11 5.03
CA LYS A 55 8.76 -10.01 4.14
C LYS A 55 7.42 -10.46 4.71
N ASN A 56 7.24 -10.38 6.01
CA ASN A 56 6.00 -10.78 6.67
C ASN A 56 4.97 -9.66 6.75
N ASN A 57 5.31 -8.46 6.29
CA ASN A 57 4.39 -7.33 6.32
C ASN A 57 3.20 -7.58 5.41
N VAL A 58 2.03 -7.12 5.85
CA VAL A 58 0.79 -7.17 5.08
C VAL A 58 0.14 -5.80 5.16
N ILE A 59 -0.31 -5.30 4.01
CA ILE A 59 -1.07 -4.06 3.95
C ILE A 59 -2.50 -4.40 3.59
N MET A 60 -3.45 -3.83 4.33
CA MET A 60 -4.87 -3.91 4.00
C MET A 60 -5.40 -2.50 3.82
N ILE A 61 -6.03 -2.24 2.68
CA ILE A 61 -6.59 -0.94 2.37
C ILE A 61 -8.09 -1.12 2.15
N SER A 62 -8.88 -0.49 3.00
CA SER A 62 -10.34 -0.60 2.94
C SER A 62 -10.94 0.49 2.07
N PRO A 63 -12.19 0.30 1.59
CA PRO A 63 -12.84 1.31 0.75
C PRO A 63 -13.05 2.66 1.42
N ASP A 64 -13.00 2.74 2.74
CA ASP A 64 -13.10 4.01 3.47
C ASP A 64 -11.74 4.69 3.65
N SER A 65 -10.73 4.26 2.91
CA SER A 65 -9.40 4.84 2.86
C SER A 65 -8.59 4.63 4.14
N VAL A 66 -8.88 3.58 4.89
CA VAL A 66 -8.06 3.20 6.04
C VAL A 66 -7.04 2.17 5.59
N LEU A 67 -5.78 2.50 5.78
CA LEU A 67 -4.67 1.60 5.52
C LEU A 67 -4.21 0.98 6.84
N THR A 68 -4.14 -0.34 6.88
CA THR A 68 -3.65 -1.09 8.02
C THR A 68 -2.38 -1.81 7.60
N LEU A 69 -1.28 -1.51 8.27
CA LEU A 69 -0.01 -2.20 8.06
C LEU A 69 0.21 -3.15 9.21
N VAL A 70 0.25 -4.44 8.91
CA VAL A 70 0.51 -5.50 9.89
C VAL A 70 1.97 -5.91 9.76
N MET A 71 2.71 -5.71 10.83
CA MET A 71 4.12 -6.11 10.92
C MET A 71 4.24 -7.19 11.99
N ASP A 72 5.41 -7.81 12.07
CA ASP A 72 5.66 -8.84 13.06
C ASP A 72 5.44 -8.26 14.48
N GLY A 73 4.36 -8.68 15.12
CA GLY A 73 4.03 -8.27 16.48
C GLY A 73 3.47 -6.86 16.63
N ASP A 74 3.17 -6.16 15.53
CA ASP A 74 2.69 -4.80 15.59
C ASP A 74 1.71 -4.48 14.46
N THR A 75 0.87 -3.49 14.68
CA THR A 75 -0.13 -3.05 13.69
C THR A 75 -0.21 -1.53 13.72
N MET A 76 -0.13 -0.93 12.54
CA MET A 76 -0.29 0.52 12.37
C MET A 76 -1.46 0.80 11.45
N GLN A 77 -2.22 1.85 11.77
CA GLN A 77 -3.34 2.28 10.94
C GLN A 77 -3.24 3.77 10.66
N GLY A 78 -3.70 4.15 9.47
CA GLY A 78 -3.77 5.55 9.10
C GLY A 78 -4.79 5.73 8.00
N ARG A 79 -5.25 6.96 7.85
CA ARG A 79 -6.14 7.32 6.75
C ARG A 79 -5.28 7.73 5.57
N CYS A 80 -5.35 6.96 4.49
CA CYS A 80 -4.46 7.16 3.35
C CYS A 80 -5.26 7.37 2.07
N SER A 81 -4.70 8.18 1.18
CA SER A 81 -5.31 8.48 -0.11
C SER A 81 -4.23 8.58 -1.17
N LEU A 82 -4.65 8.48 -2.43
CA LEU A 82 -3.76 8.65 -3.57
C LEU A 82 -3.80 10.08 -4.07
N ARG A 83 -2.63 10.63 -4.34
CA ARG A 83 -2.48 11.89 -5.07
C ARG A 83 -1.56 11.59 -6.26
N GLY A 84 -2.19 11.35 -7.43
CA GLY A 84 -1.43 10.78 -8.54
C GLY A 84 -0.92 9.39 -8.17
N SER A 85 0.37 9.18 -8.25
CA SER A 85 1.00 7.93 -7.84
C SER A 85 1.43 7.91 -6.37
N GLN A 86 1.36 9.06 -5.69
CA GLN A 86 1.84 9.16 -4.32
C GLN A 86 0.76 8.75 -3.33
N ILE A 87 1.13 7.93 -2.36
CA ILE A 87 0.26 7.55 -1.26
C ILE A 87 0.55 8.49 -0.10
N LEU A 88 -0.49 9.22 0.32
CA LEU A 88 -0.40 10.12 1.47
C LEU A 88 -1.18 9.50 2.62
N CYS A 89 -0.54 9.37 3.77
CA CYS A 89 -1.18 8.84 4.97
C CYS A 89 -1.18 9.93 6.04
N ASP A 90 -2.37 10.32 6.47
CA ASP A 90 -2.57 11.45 7.39
C ASP A 90 -1.90 12.72 6.89
N GLY A 91 -1.93 12.91 5.57
CA GLY A 91 -1.36 14.08 4.91
C GLY A 91 0.14 13.99 4.64
N GLU A 92 0.79 12.91 5.05
CA GLU A 92 2.24 12.73 4.90
C GLU A 92 2.56 11.72 3.81
N PRO A 93 3.60 11.93 3.00
CA PRO A 93 4.02 10.93 2.03
C PRO A 93 4.42 9.62 2.70
N TRP A 94 3.87 8.52 2.22
CA TRP A 94 4.12 7.20 2.80
C TRP A 94 4.71 6.22 1.78
N GLY A 95 4.26 6.28 0.55
CA GLY A 95 4.71 5.36 -0.48
C GLY A 95 4.23 5.78 -1.85
N VAL A 96 4.42 4.89 -2.81
CA VAL A 96 4.07 5.12 -4.21
C VAL A 96 3.25 3.94 -4.71
N PHE A 97 2.20 4.22 -5.48
CA PHE A 97 1.40 3.21 -6.15
C PHE A 97 1.51 3.42 -7.65
N GLU A 98 2.25 2.54 -8.32
CA GLU A 98 2.48 2.61 -9.75
C GLU A 98 2.38 1.21 -10.36
N GLU A 99 1.71 1.11 -11.49
CA GLU A 99 1.62 -0.14 -12.26
C GLU A 99 1.11 -1.33 -11.42
N GLY A 100 0.19 -1.04 -10.50
CA GLY A 100 -0.39 -2.08 -9.66
C GLY A 100 0.50 -2.56 -8.53
N ILE A 101 1.57 -1.84 -8.22
CA ILE A 101 2.54 -2.19 -7.18
C ILE A 101 2.63 -1.05 -6.18
N ILE A 102 2.64 -1.39 -4.90
CA ILE A 102 2.91 -0.42 -3.83
C ILE A 102 4.39 -0.52 -3.47
N LYS A 103 5.08 0.61 -3.47
CA LYS A 103 6.49 0.69 -3.10
C LYS A 103 6.64 1.63 -1.92
N THR A 104 7.35 1.15 -0.89
CA THR A 104 7.65 1.96 0.29
C THR A 104 9.15 2.01 0.50
N GLU A 105 9.60 3.09 1.14
CA GLU A 105 10.99 3.26 1.51
C GLU A 105 11.05 3.72 2.95
N THR A 106 11.73 2.95 3.78
CA THR A 106 11.88 3.25 5.20
C THR A 106 13.33 3.58 5.48
N PHE A 107 13.55 4.73 6.07
CA PHE A 107 14.86 5.16 6.50
C PHE A 107 15.16 4.65 7.91
N THR A 108 16.33 4.05 8.09
CA THR A 108 16.82 3.60 9.40
C THR A 108 18.21 4.21 9.63
N PRO A 109 18.72 4.20 10.87
CA PRO A 109 20.09 4.67 11.10
C PRO A 109 21.14 3.91 10.32
N MET A 110 20.86 2.70 9.88
CA MET A 110 21.79 1.86 9.12
C MET A 110 21.67 2.05 7.61
N GLY A 111 20.59 2.66 7.12
CA GLY A 111 20.32 2.85 5.70
C GLY A 111 18.85 2.70 5.37
N TYR A 112 18.54 2.20 4.17
CA TYR A 112 17.19 2.17 3.65
C TYR A 112 16.66 0.75 3.52
N LEU A 113 15.36 0.61 3.76
CA LEU A 113 14.59 -0.58 3.40
C LEU A 113 13.61 -0.19 2.31
N LYS A 114 13.71 -0.86 1.16
CA LYS A 114 12.77 -0.63 0.06
C LYS A 114 11.94 -1.89 -0.13
N THR A 115 10.63 -1.74 -0.02
CA THR A 115 9.72 -2.87 -0.08
C THR A 115 8.70 -2.66 -1.18
N SER A 116 8.48 -3.70 -1.98
CA SER A 116 7.43 -3.72 -2.99
C SER A 116 6.35 -4.69 -2.58
N TYR A 117 5.09 -4.26 -2.71
CA TYR A 117 3.92 -5.05 -2.37
C TYR A 117 3.09 -5.29 -3.60
N VAL A 118 2.59 -6.50 -3.74
CA VAL A 118 1.66 -6.87 -4.81
C VAL A 118 0.34 -7.28 -4.21
N LYS A 119 -0.73 -7.09 -4.98
CA LYS A 119 -2.06 -7.41 -4.49
C LYS A 119 -2.21 -8.91 -4.32
N SER A 120 -2.70 -9.30 -3.16
CA SER A 120 -2.99 -10.70 -2.86
C SER A 120 -4.33 -11.07 -3.47
N ASN A 121 -4.41 -12.30 -4.03
CA ASN A 121 -5.63 -12.80 -4.67
C ASN A 121 -6.61 -13.42 -3.67
N GLN A 122 -6.38 -13.25 -2.40
CA GLN A 122 -7.28 -13.76 -1.36
C GLN A 122 -8.13 -12.69 -0.77
#